data_3809afefff4341ab3cdaa04fbaa7b62d
#
_entry.id   3809afefff4341ab3cdaa04fbaa7b62d
#
_cell.length_a   1.000
_cell.length_b   1.000
_cell.length_c   1.000
_cell.angle_alpha   90.00
_cell.angle_beta   90.00
_cell.angle_gamma   90.00
#
_symmetry.space_group_name_H-M   'P 1'
#
loop_
_entity.id
_entity.type
_entity.pdbx_description
1 polymer ?
#
loop_
_entity_poly.entity_id
_entity_poly.type
_entity_poly.pdbx_seq_one_letter_code
_entity_poly.pdbx_strand_id
1 'polypeptide(L)'
;RKMPYTPSLIQTILSVPESHRFLRPKPLADYTAGGESHPAPKTNMRLFSTCMVARRRAEVKRKIPLPALYRGASILYNGRRKRVRRMPAKQMTVCFSGYRPEKLPWGYDEDDPRCAALKERLRQAVTDACEQGYRHFICGMARGVDTYCGEITLALRAQYPEITLEAAIPCPSQPEGWTPEQQARWQALVERCDYETMVQDHYSAGCMQRRNRYMVDHAQRLIAVFDGQEGGTRRTVEYAMRRGLEIVYVDME
;
A
#
# COMPACT_ATOMS: atom_id res chain seq x y z
N ARG A 1 -19.78 -53.14 -3.45
CA ARG A 1 -18.52 -53.61 -4.04
C ARG A 1 -17.49 -52.50 -3.88
N LYS A 2 -16.57 -52.74 -2.97
CA LYS A 2 -15.37 -51.93 -2.73
C LYS A 2 -14.31 -52.33 -3.74
N MET A 3 -13.62 -51.41 -4.35
CA MET A 3 -12.36 -51.63 -5.07
C MET A 3 -11.22 -50.94 -4.32
N PRO A 4 -10.02 -51.53 -4.29
CA PRO A 4 -8.95 -51.15 -3.40
C PRO A 4 -7.99 -50.12 -3.96
N TYR A 5 -7.44 -49.35 -3.04
CA TYR A 5 -6.33 -48.43 -3.19
C TYR A 5 -5.01 -49.19 -3.29
N THR A 6 -4.18 -48.91 -4.29
CA THR A 6 -2.77 -49.35 -4.32
C THR A 6 -1.85 -48.13 -4.41
N PRO A 7 -0.86 -47.99 -3.50
CA PRO A 7 0.19 -46.99 -3.61
C PRO A 7 1.46 -47.64 -4.22
N SER A 8 2.06 -47.02 -5.19
CA SER A 8 3.46 -47.24 -5.66
C SER A 8 3.76 -46.18 -6.72
N LEU A 9 4.76 -45.34 -6.61
CA LEU A 9 6.19 -45.52 -6.69
C LEU A 9 6.90 -44.22 -6.26
N ILE A 10 7.66 -44.35 -5.22
CA ILE A 10 8.75 -43.42 -4.83
C ILE A 10 10.03 -43.93 -5.48
N GLN A 11 10.89 -43.00 -5.80
CA GLN A 11 12.31 -43.07 -6.14
C GLN A 11 12.68 -42.98 -7.64
N THR A 12 13.19 -41.82 -7.98
CA THR A 12 14.46 -41.73 -8.73
C THR A 12 15.21 -40.49 -8.29
N ILE A 13 16.28 -40.74 -7.56
CA ILE A 13 17.33 -39.81 -7.19
C ILE A 13 18.19 -39.58 -8.43
N LEU A 14 18.45 -38.34 -8.81
CA LEU A 14 19.60 -38.00 -9.67
C LEU A 14 20.29 -36.74 -9.12
N SER A 15 21.45 -37.00 -8.64
CA SER A 15 22.64 -36.21 -8.33
C SER A 15 22.83 -34.92 -9.10
N VAL A 16 23.10 -33.84 -8.35
CA VAL A 16 23.64 -32.56 -8.83
C VAL A 16 25.15 -32.59 -8.67
N PRO A 17 25.98 -32.22 -9.68
CA PRO A 17 27.41 -32.06 -9.50
C PRO A 17 27.77 -30.70 -8.88
N GLU A 18 28.60 -30.77 -7.83
CA GLU A 18 29.34 -29.64 -7.30
C GLU A 18 30.37 -29.14 -8.34
N SER A 19 30.27 -27.88 -8.74
CA SER A 19 31.43 -27.05 -9.09
C SER A 19 30.93 -25.60 -9.39
N HIS A 20 31.14 -24.68 -8.41
CA HIS A 20 31.73 -23.38 -8.70
C HIS A 20 32.16 -22.72 -7.40
N ARG A 21 33.50 -22.57 -7.32
CA ARG A 21 34.25 -22.00 -6.20
C ARG A 21 33.91 -20.51 -6.00
N PHE A 22 33.74 -20.16 -4.76
CA PHE A 22 33.76 -18.81 -4.22
C PHE A 22 35.01 -18.06 -4.61
N LEU A 23 34.88 -16.90 -5.22
CA LEU A 23 35.88 -15.85 -5.28
C LEU A 23 35.54 -14.79 -4.22
N ARG A 24 36.42 -14.71 -3.21
CA ARG A 24 36.36 -13.63 -2.20
C ARG A 24 36.91 -12.33 -2.80
N PRO A 25 36.29 -11.17 -2.51
CA PRO A 25 36.88 -9.89 -2.84
C PRO A 25 38.05 -9.56 -1.89
N LYS A 26 39.15 -8.99 -2.47
CA LYS A 26 40.34 -8.50 -1.76
C LYS A 26 40.02 -7.19 -1.03
N PRO A 27 40.71 -6.90 0.10
CA PRO A 27 40.59 -5.64 0.82
C PRO A 27 41.28 -4.49 0.07
N LEU A 28 40.71 -3.30 0.13
CA LEU A 28 41.31 -2.05 -0.33
C LEU A 28 42.46 -1.67 0.60
N ALA A 29 43.62 -1.39 0.00
CA ALA A 29 44.78 -0.85 0.64
C ALA A 29 44.66 0.67 0.82
N ASP A 30 45.24 1.11 1.94
CA ASP A 30 45.44 2.50 2.37
C ASP A 30 46.08 3.39 1.31
N TYR A 31 45.56 4.60 1.19
CA TYR A 31 46.29 5.74 0.64
C TYR A 31 46.39 6.84 1.68
N THR A 32 47.57 6.98 2.21
CA THR A 32 48.02 8.06 3.11
C THR A 32 48.30 9.36 2.32
N ALA A 33 47.90 10.41 2.96
CA ALA A 33 48.30 11.81 2.93
C ALA A 33 49.42 12.30 1.99
N GLY A 34 49.17 13.39 1.30
CA GLY A 34 50.12 14.32 0.74
C GLY A 34 49.46 15.68 0.58
N GLY A 35 49.82 16.59 1.48
CA GLY A 35 49.28 17.95 1.45
C GLY A 35 50.00 18.83 0.40
N GLU A 36 49.31 19.83 -0.07
CA GLU A 36 49.90 21.12 -0.45
C GLU A 36 48.83 22.20 -0.47
N SER A 37 49.15 23.23 0.30
CA SER A 37 48.38 24.48 0.46
C SER A 37 48.69 25.47 -0.70
N HIS A 38 47.65 26.05 -1.31
CA HIS A 38 47.80 27.33 -2.01
C HIS A 38 46.63 28.25 -1.72
N PRO A 39 46.86 29.57 -1.65
CA PRO A 39 45.98 30.56 -1.03
C PRO A 39 44.96 31.16 -1.98
N ALA A 40 43.88 31.64 -1.38
CA ALA A 40 42.80 32.39 -2.04
C ALA A 40 43.27 33.76 -2.57
N PRO A 41 42.76 34.26 -3.68
CA PRO A 41 42.79 35.68 -4.02
C PRO A 41 41.56 36.41 -3.46
N LYS A 42 41.84 37.45 -2.68
CA LYS A 42 40.91 38.54 -2.35
C LYS A 42 40.77 39.46 -3.56
N THR A 43 39.55 39.79 -3.97
CA THR A 43 39.29 41.06 -4.68
C THR A 43 37.85 41.48 -4.54
N ASN A 44 37.70 42.48 -3.74
CA ASN A 44 36.94 43.74 -3.86
C ASN A 44 35.54 43.80 -4.52
N MET A 45 34.73 44.24 -3.61
CA MET A 45 33.51 45.03 -3.67
C MET A 45 33.46 46.13 -4.71
N ARG A 46 32.39 46.21 -5.48
CA ARG A 46 31.65 47.47 -5.77
C ARG A 46 30.31 47.21 -6.40
N LEU A 47 29.30 47.58 -5.66
CA LEU A 47 28.03 48.23 -6.01
C LEU A 47 27.68 48.35 -7.51
N PHE A 48 26.52 47.71 -7.87
CA PHE A 48 25.52 48.43 -8.66
C PHE A 48 24.13 47.98 -8.23
N SER A 49 23.42 48.97 -7.70
CA SER A 49 22.00 48.99 -7.43
C SER A 49 21.23 48.91 -8.74
N THR A 50 20.34 47.94 -8.91
CA THR A 50 19.17 48.15 -9.76
C THR A 50 18.04 47.30 -9.21
N CYS A 51 17.07 48.02 -8.74
CA CYS A 51 15.78 47.63 -8.25
C CYS A 51 15.03 46.77 -9.28
N MET A 52 14.79 45.47 -8.98
CA MET A 52 13.69 44.73 -9.55
C MET A 52 12.93 44.07 -8.46
N VAL A 53 11.81 44.70 -8.10
CA VAL A 53 10.78 44.20 -7.21
C VAL A 53 10.15 42.95 -7.82
N ALA A 54 10.74 41.80 -7.56
CA ALA A 54 10.05 40.55 -7.77
C ALA A 54 9.04 40.39 -6.65
N ARG A 55 7.80 40.76 -6.93
CA ARG A 55 6.64 40.42 -6.07
C ARG A 55 6.59 38.88 -5.89
N ARG A 56 7.19 38.38 -4.82
CA ARG A 56 6.86 37.06 -4.31
C ARG A 56 5.40 37.14 -3.83
N ARG A 57 4.50 36.64 -4.63
CA ARG A 57 3.17 36.23 -4.13
C ARG A 57 3.42 35.16 -3.08
N ALA A 58 3.37 35.55 -1.83
CA ALA A 58 3.15 34.65 -0.71
C ALA A 58 1.75 34.09 -0.91
N GLU A 59 1.63 32.86 -1.46
CA GLU A 59 0.44 32.08 -1.36
C GLU A 59 0.25 31.75 0.13
N VAL A 60 -0.55 32.55 0.77
CA VAL A 60 -1.11 32.26 2.08
C VAL A 60 -1.96 31.01 1.90
N LYS A 61 -1.39 29.83 2.21
CA LYS A 61 -2.15 28.62 2.41
C LYS A 61 -3.13 28.88 3.56
N ARG A 62 -4.33 29.32 3.22
CA ARG A 62 -5.44 29.41 4.18
C ARG A 62 -5.70 28.00 4.67
N LYS A 63 -5.34 27.71 5.91
CA LYS A 63 -5.80 26.54 6.64
C LYS A 63 -7.32 26.66 6.73
N ILE A 64 -8.04 25.88 5.97
CA ILE A 64 -9.47 25.73 6.11
C ILE A 64 -9.69 24.85 7.35
N PRO A 65 -10.34 25.33 8.40
CA PRO A 65 -10.67 24.49 9.55
C PRO A 65 -11.72 23.47 9.08
N LEU A 66 -11.43 22.20 9.28
CA LEU A 66 -12.40 21.12 9.07
C LEU A 66 -13.50 21.23 10.13
N PRO A 67 -14.77 21.37 9.75
CA PRO A 67 -15.84 21.35 10.73
C PRO A 67 -16.05 19.92 11.25
N ALA A 68 -16.06 19.78 12.56
CA ALA A 68 -16.60 18.62 13.24
C ALA A 68 -18.06 18.45 12.83
N LEU A 69 -18.37 17.38 12.10
CA LEU A 69 -19.68 16.74 11.95
C LEU A 69 -19.79 16.11 10.56
N TYR A 70 -19.28 14.90 10.39
CA TYR A 70 -19.57 14.07 9.22
C TYR A 70 -20.99 13.51 9.28
N ARG A 71 -21.97 14.38 9.02
CA ARG A 71 -23.33 13.96 8.61
C ARG A 71 -23.59 14.53 7.23
N GLY A 72 -23.32 13.73 6.19
CA GLY A 72 -23.71 14.07 4.82
C GLY A 72 -22.83 15.11 4.11
N ALA A 73 -21.56 15.26 4.47
CA ALA A 73 -20.66 16.21 3.85
C ALA A 73 -20.08 15.65 2.54
N SER A 74 -20.19 16.42 1.46
CA SER A 74 -19.44 16.22 0.24
C SER A 74 -18.03 16.78 0.45
N ILE A 75 -17.00 15.96 0.32
CA ILE A 75 -15.60 16.40 0.37
C ILE A 75 -15.24 16.95 -1.01
N LEU A 76 -14.76 18.20 -1.05
CA LEU A 76 -14.18 18.78 -2.25
C LEU A 76 -12.70 18.37 -2.32
N TYR A 77 -12.39 17.41 -3.17
CA TYR A 77 -11.03 17.10 -3.59
C TYR A 77 -10.87 17.58 -5.04
N ASN A 78 -9.90 18.44 -5.31
CA ASN A 78 -9.67 19.08 -6.63
C ASN A 78 -10.93 19.72 -7.25
N GLY A 79 -11.78 20.38 -6.46
CA GLY A 79 -12.97 21.10 -6.93
C GLY A 79 -14.16 20.23 -7.33
N ARG A 80 -14.09 18.92 -7.21
CA ARG A 80 -15.21 18.00 -7.51
C ARG A 80 -15.89 17.54 -6.23
N ARG A 81 -17.24 17.63 -6.20
CA ARG A 81 -18.05 17.08 -5.11
C ARG A 81 -18.24 15.58 -5.33
N LYS A 82 -17.67 14.76 -4.45
CA LYS A 82 -17.98 13.33 -4.36
C LYS A 82 -19.20 13.16 -3.43
N ARG A 83 -20.26 12.49 -3.90
CA ARG A 83 -21.40 12.16 -3.07
C ARG A 83 -21.05 10.96 -2.21
N VAL A 84 -20.71 11.19 -0.94
CA VAL A 84 -20.50 10.10 0.00
C VAL A 84 -21.83 9.39 0.24
N ARG A 85 -21.94 8.15 -0.19
CA ARG A 85 -23.12 7.32 0.11
C ARG A 85 -23.09 6.95 1.58
N ARG A 86 -24.25 6.96 2.23
CA ARG A 86 -24.38 6.45 3.60
C ARG A 86 -24.18 4.94 3.56
N MET A 87 -23.25 4.41 4.39
CA MET A 87 -23.04 2.98 4.52
C MET A 87 -24.36 2.26 4.83
N PRO A 88 -24.73 1.23 4.06
CA PRO A 88 -25.89 0.42 4.40
C PRO A 88 -25.62 -0.35 5.70
N ALA A 89 -26.64 -0.46 6.54
CA ALA A 89 -26.55 -1.20 7.77
C ALA A 89 -26.27 -2.69 7.48
N LYS A 90 -25.20 -3.25 8.09
CA LYS A 90 -24.89 -4.69 8.13
C LYS A 90 -24.60 -5.37 6.79
N GLN A 91 -23.62 -4.89 6.03
CA GLN A 91 -23.02 -5.71 4.99
C GLN A 91 -21.86 -6.54 5.57
N MET A 92 -21.70 -7.78 5.10
CA MET A 92 -20.49 -8.57 5.39
C MET A 92 -19.30 -7.88 4.73
N THR A 93 -18.28 -7.60 5.52
CA THR A 93 -17.18 -6.72 5.16
C THR A 93 -15.84 -7.44 5.21
N VAL A 94 -15.03 -7.24 4.17
CA VAL A 94 -13.65 -7.70 4.07
C VAL A 94 -12.73 -6.49 4.20
N CYS A 95 -11.60 -6.64 4.89
CA CYS A 95 -10.49 -5.69 4.80
C CYS A 95 -9.22 -6.38 4.31
N PHE A 96 -8.25 -5.57 3.87
CA PHE A 96 -7.00 -6.05 3.31
C PHE A 96 -5.81 -5.64 4.17
N SER A 97 -4.76 -6.47 4.16
CA SER A 97 -3.46 -6.09 4.68
C SER A 97 -2.37 -6.85 3.95
N GLY A 98 -1.31 -6.15 3.55
CA GLY A 98 -0.21 -6.80 2.89
C GLY A 98 1.03 -5.92 2.84
N TYR A 99 2.04 -6.39 2.10
CA TYR A 99 3.32 -5.74 1.99
C TYR A 99 3.30 -4.58 1.01
N ARG A 100 4.11 -3.57 1.33
CA ARG A 100 4.48 -2.52 0.39
C ARG A 100 5.52 -3.05 -0.58
N PRO A 101 5.73 -2.39 -1.74
CA PRO A 101 6.67 -2.84 -2.75
C PRO A 101 8.07 -3.14 -2.21
N GLU A 102 8.54 -2.35 -1.23
CA GLU A 102 9.86 -2.51 -0.63
C GLU A 102 10.07 -3.86 0.10
N LYS A 103 8.98 -4.58 0.40
CA LYS A 103 8.98 -5.89 1.05
C LYS A 103 8.50 -7.02 0.14
N LEU A 104 8.14 -6.74 -1.09
CA LEU A 104 7.76 -7.74 -2.07
C LEU A 104 9.02 -8.25 -2.80
N PRO A 105 9.12 -9.55 -3.14
CA PRO A 105 10.30 -10.11 -3.81
C PRO A 105 10.66 -9.45 -5.14
N TRP A 106 9.68 -8.83 -5.80
CA TRP A 106 9.84 -8.10 -7.07
C TRP A 106 9.93 -6.60 -6.91
N GLY A 107 9.81 -6.08 -5.68
CA GLY A 107 9.84 -4.64 -5.45
C GLY A 107 8.72 -3.89 -6.18
N TYR A 108 9.11 -2.96 -7.04
CA TYR A 108 8.20 -2.14 -7.86
C TYR A 108 7.97 -2.69 -9.27
N ASP A 109 8.62 -3.79 -9.64
CA ASP A 109 8.45 -4.42 -10.95
C ASP A 109 7.16 -5.26 -10.98
N GLU A 110 6.07 -4.64 -11.44
CA GLU A 110 4.78 -5.32 -11.54
C GLU A 110 4.65 -6.24 -12.76
N ASP A 111 5.64 -6.24 -13.68
CA ASP A 111 5.73 -7.16 -14.82
C ASP A 111 6.37 -8.51 -14.43
N ASP A 112 6.94 -8.61 -13.23
CA ASP A 112 7.45 -9.87 -12.69
C ASP A 112 6.32 -10.94 -12.64
N PRO A 113 6.55 -12.16 -13.15
CA PRO A 113 5.55 -13.22 -13.13
C PRO A 113 5.00 -13.56 -11.74
N ARG A 114 5.81 -13.38 -10.68
CA ARG A 114 5.39 -13.59 -9.29
C ARG A 114 4.35 -12.55 -8.86
N CYS A 115 4.48 -11.30 -9.34
CA CYS A 115 3.48 -10.25 -9.11
C CYS A 115 2.15 -10.62 -9.76
N ALA A 116 2.18 -11.09 -11.01
CA ALA A 116 0.98 -11.54 -11.72
C ALA A 116 0.32 -12.73 -11.01
N ALA A 117 1.11 -13.70 -10.54
CA ALA A 117 0.62 -14.84 -9.78
C ALA A 117 -0.01 -14.44 -8.45
N LEU A 118 0.59 -13.48 -7.71
CA LEU A 118 -0.02 -12.94 -6.50
C LEU A 118 -1.34 -12.23 -6.80
N LYS A 119 -1.38 -11.38 -7.83
CA LYS A 119 -2.62 -10.68 -8.24
C LYS A 119 -3.74 -11.66 -8.56
N GLU A 120 -3.43 -12.81 -9.17
CA GLU A 120 -4.44 -13.82 -9.47
C GLU A 120 -4.94 -14.52 -8.20
N ARG A 121 -4.06 -14.88 -7.25
CA ARG A 121 -4.47 -15.43 -5.95
C ARG A 121 -5.31 -14.44 -5.15
N LEU A 122 -4.98 -13.14 -5.19
CA LEU A 122 -5.79 -12.09 -4.58
C LEU A 122 -7.16 -11.98 -5.25
N ARG A 123 -7.23 -12.09 -6.60
CA ARG A 123 -8.48 -12.11 -7.33
C ARG A 123 -9.36 -13.25 -6.88
N GLN A 124 -8.79 -14.46 -6.77
CA GLN A 124 -9.53 -15.62 -6.30
C GLN A 124 -10.06 -15.41 -4.87
N ALA A 125 -9.23 -14.93 -3.94
CA ALA A 125 -9.65 -14.67 -2.56
C ALA A 125 -10.79 -13.64 -2.45
N VAL A 126 -10.78 -12.60 -3.30
CA VAL A 126 -11.87 -11.61 -3.37
C VAL A 126 -13.11 -12.21 -4.01
N THR A 127 -12.97 -13.04 -5.05
CA THR A 127 -14.08 -13.76 -5.69
C THR A 127 -14.75 -14.70 -4.69
N ASP A 128 -13.99 -15.51 -3.98
CA ASP A 128 -14.50 -16.42 -2.94
C ASP A 128 -15.27 -15.66 -1.85
N ALA A 129 -14.78 -14.48 -1.46
CA ALA A 129 -15.50 -13.62 -0.53
C ALA A 129 -16.85 -13.14 -1.14
N CYS A 130 -16.87 -12.74 -2.40
CA CYS A 130 -18.11 -12.35 -3.08
C CYS A 130 -19.12 -13.51 -3.14
N GLU A 131 -18.67 -14.73 -3.46
CA GLU A 131 -19.50 -15.93 -3.51
C GLU A 131 -20.09 -16.29 -2.14
N GLN A 132 -19.34 -16.00 -1.07
CA GLN A 132 -19.79 -16.20 0.32
C GLN A 132 -20.66 -15.06 0.86
N GLY A 133 -21.02 -14.09 0.02
CA GLY A 133 -21.95 -13.02 0.39
C GLY A 133 -21.31 -11.76 0.95
N TYR A 134 -19.99 -11.63 0.94
CA TYR A 134 -19.32 -10.37 1.27
C TYR A 134 -19.59 -9.33 0.17
N ARG A 135 -19.93 -8.11 0.57
CA ARG A 135 -20.33 -7.05 -0.39
C ARG A 135 -19.62 -5.73 -0.15
N HIS A 136 -18.94 -5.58 0.95
CA HIS A 136 -18.19 -4.37 1.28
C HIS A 136 -16.71 -4.70 1.50
N PHE A 137 -15.83 -3.93 0.86
CA PHE A 137 -14.39 -4.12 0.91
C PHE A 137 -13.73 -2.83 1.37
N ILE A 138 -12.89 -2.91 2.41
CA ILE A 138 -12.17 -1.76 2.96
C ILE A 138 -10.68 -1.88 2.60
N CYS A 139 -10.17 -0.91 1.87
CA CYS A 139 -8.79 -0.86 1.42
C CYS A 139 -8.04 0.30 2.06
N GLY A 140 -6.81 0.05 2.53
CA GLY A 140 -5.98 1.05 3.18
C GLY A 140 -5.23 1.99 2.24
N MET A 141 -5.37 1.80 0.93
CA MET A 141 -4.79 2.67 -0.09
C MET A 141 -3.27 2.85 0.00
N ALA A 142 -2.54 1.90 0.58
CA ALA A 142 -1.09 1.91 0.54
C ALA A 142 -0.58 1.34 -0.80
N ARG A 143 0.67 1.67 -1.17
CA ARG A 143 1.34 1.08 -2.33
C ARG A 143 1.49 -0.43 -2.16
N GLY A 144 1.56 -1.17 -3.27
CA GLY A 144 1.69 -2.63 -3.29
C GLY A 144 0.36 -3.34 -3.10
N VAL A 145 0.28 -4.28 -2.17
CA VAL A 145 -0.87 -5.18 -2.01
C VAL A 145 -2.21 -4.44 -1.86
N ASP A 146 -2.27 -3.34 -1.09
CA ASP A 146 -3.50 -2.57 -0.94
C ASP A 146 -3.99 -2.03 -2.31
N THR A 147 -3.06 -1.49 -3.14
CA THR A 147 -3.39 -1.02 -4.50
C THR A 147 -3.91 -2.16 -5.36
N TYR A 148 -3.24 -3.33 -5.33
CA TYR A 148 -3.68 -4.50 -6.10
C TYR A 148 -5.08 -4.96 -5.68
N CYS A 149 -5.35 -5.06 -4.38
CA CYS A 149 -6.66 -5.44 -3.86
C CYS A 149 -7.76 -4.46 -4.25
N GLY A 150 -7.48 -3.15 -4.17
CA GLY A 150 -8.43 -2.13 -4.59
C GLY A 150 -8.78 -2.21 -6.08
N GLU A 151 -7.78 -2.33 -6.94
CA GLU A 151 -7.96 -2.47 -8.40
C GLU A 151 -8.71 -3.77 -8.76
N ILE A 152 -8.37 -4.89 -8.13
CA ILE A 152 -9.04 -6.18 -8.31
C ILE A 152 -10.51 -6.08 -7.90
N THR A 153 -10.80 -5.49 -6.74
CA THR A 153 -12.18 -5.29 -6.26
C THR A 153 -12.99 -4.46 -7.26
N LEU A 154 -12.40 -3.37 -7.78
CA LEU A 154 -13.08 -2.56 -8.80
C LEU A 154 -13.30 -3.29 -10.12
N ALA A 155 -12.37 -4.15 -10.52
CA ALA A 155 -12.51 -4.96 -11.74
C ALA A 155 -13.63 -6.02 -11.61
N LEU A 156 -13.74 -6.61 -10.42
CA LEU A 156 -14.77 -7.63 -10.13
C LEU A 156 -16.21 -7.08 -10.10
N ARG A 157 -16.42 -5.75 -10.11
CA ARG A 157 -17.75 -5.15 -10.26
C ARG A 157 -18.46 -5.52 -11.57
N ALA A 158 -17.70 -5.91 -12.59
CA ALA A 158 -18.30 -6.43 -13.82
C ALA A 158 -19.10 -7.71 -13.58
N GLN A 159 -18.69 -8.53 -12.61
CA GLN A 159 -19.33 -9.80 -12.24
C GLN A 159 -20.22 -9.66 -11.01
N TYR A 160 -19.85 -8.78 -10.08
CA TYR A 160 -20.53 -8.53 -8.80
C TYR A 160 -20.86 -7.03 -8.68
N PRO A 161 -21.88 -6.52 -9.39
CA PRO A 161 -22.15 -5.07 -9.46
C PRO A 161 -22.56 -4.44 -8.12
N GLU A 162 -22.96 -5.27 -7.15
CA GLU A 162 -23.38 -4.85 -5.81
C GLU A 162 -22.22 -4.64 -4.83
N ILE A 163 -20.98 -5.05 -5.17
CA ILE A 163 -19.86 -4.84 -4.27
C ILE A 163 -19.44 -3.38 -4.21
N THR A 164 -19.03 -2.98 -3.03
CA THR A 164 -18.59 -1.61 -2.74
C THR A 164 -17.17 -1.61 -2.20
N LEU A 165 -16.40 -0.59 -2.55
CA LEU A 165 -15.05 -0.36 -2.08
C LEU A 165 -14.96 0.93 -1.26
N GLU A 166 -14.39 0.83 -0.07
CA GLU A 166 -14.07 1.95 0.81
C GLU A 166 -12.59 2.23 0.82
N ALA A 167 -12.22 3.48 0.58
CA ALA A 167 -10.87 3.98 0.81
C ALA A 167 -10.72 4.42 2.26
N ALA A 168 -10.00 3.64 3.08
CA ALA A 168 -9.63 4.02 4.43
C ALA A 168 -8.28 4.75 4.40
N ILE A 169 -8.31 6.09 4.47
CA ILE A 169 -7.14 6.95 4.34
C ILE A 169 -6.65 7.35 5.73
N PRO A 170 -5.37 7.10 6.09
CA PRO A 170 -4.87 7.39 7.43
C PRO A 170 -4.81 8.87 7.73
N CYS A 171 -4.42 9.68 6.75
CA CYS A 171 -4.35 11.15 6.81
C CYS A 171 -4.20 11.72 5.39
N PRO A 172 -4.47 13.02 5.17
CA PRO A 172 -4.40 13.64 3.83
C PRO A 172 -3.03 13.56 3.16
N SER A 173 -1.96 13.48 3.95
CA SER A 173 -0.59 13.39 3.45
C SER A 173 -0.11 11.97 3.12
N GLN A 174 -1.00 10.99 3.06
CA GLN A 174 -0.62 9.61 2.74
C GLN A 174 0.22 9.48 1.46
N PRO A 175 -0.13 10.14 0.33
CA PRO A 175 0.64 10.04 -0.91
C PRO A 175 1.82 11.02 -1.00
N GLU A 176 2.08 11.83 0.02
CA GLU A 176 3.24 12.73 0.02
C GLU A 176 4.55 11.94 -0.06
N GLY A 177 5.47 12.41 -0.92
CA GLY A 177 6.76 11.74 -1.16
C GLY A 177 6.70 10.53 -2.10
N TRP A 178 5.52 10.19 -2.66
CA TRP A 178 5.42 9.20 -3.73
C TRP A 178 5.73 9.85 -5.08
N THR A 179 6.06 9.02 -6.11
CA THR A 179 6.26 9.55 -7.45
C THR A 179 4.96 10.10 -8.03
N PRO A 180 5.02 11.01 -9.02
CA PRO A 180 3.81 11.54 -9.66
C PRO A 180 2.89 10.45 -10.20
N GLU A 181 3.44 9.38 -10.77
CA GLU A 181 2.70 8.25 -11.31
C GLU A 181 1.98 7.47 -10.19
N GLN A 182 2.67 7.25 -9.06
CA GLN A 182 2.08 6.58 -7.90
C GLN A 182 0.96 7.43 -7.27
N GLN A 183 1.15 8.75 -7.21
CA GLN A 183 0.13 9.68 -6.73
C GLN A 183 -1.10 9.68 -7.65
N ALA A 184 -0.89 9.71 -8.98
CA ALA A 184 -1.96 9.67 -9.97
C ALA A 184 -2.74 8.35 -9.89
N ARG A 185 -2.06 7.21 -9.76
CA ARG A 185 -2.68 5.89 -9.58
C ARG A 185 -3.52 5.83 -8.31
N TRP A 186 -2.96 6.30 -7.20
CA TRP A 186 -3.67 6.38 -5.93
C TRP A 186 -4.93 7.24 -6.04
N GLN A 187 -4.82 8.42 -6.63
CA GLN A 187 -5.94 9.34 -6.82
C GLN A 187 -7.03 8.69 -7.68
N ALA A 188 -6.66 8.09 -8.83
CA ALA A 188 -7.60 7.40 -9.71
C ALA A 188 -8.31 6.24 -9.01
N LEU A 189 -7.64 5.53 -8.12
CA LEU A 189 -8.22 4.46 -7.33
C LEU A 189 -9.21 5.02 -6.30
N VAL A 190 -8.83 6.04 -5.53
CA VAL A 190 -9.69 6.69 -4.53
C VAL A 190 -10.94 7.29 -5.17
N GLU A 191 -10.81 7.95 -6.32
CA GLU A 191 -11.95 8.52 -7.06
C GLU A 191 -13.00 7.48 -7.47
N ARG A 192 -12.59 6.24 -7.67
CA ARG A 192 -13.47 5.11 -8.05
C ARG A 192 -14.08 4.39 -6.85
N CYS A 193 -13.63 4.63 -5.63
CA CYS A 193 -14.22 4.07 -4.42
C CYS A 193 -15.62 4.64 -4.17
N ASP A 194 -16.50 3.85 -3.55
CA ASP A 194 -17.86 4.28 -3.18
C ASP A 194 -17.85 5.13 -1.92
N TYR A 195 -16.92 4.81 -1.02
CA TYR A 195 -16.76 5.49 0.26
C TYR A 195 -15.32 5.92 0.46
N GLU A 196 -15.15 7.01 1.17
CA GLU A 196 -13.86 7.52 1.59
C GLU A 196 -13.93 7.86 3.08
N THR A 197 -13.07 7.22 3.86
CA THR A 197 -12.97 7.47 5.29
C THR A 197 -11.59 8.03 5.61
N MET A 198 -11.54 9.30 5.99
CA MET A 198 -10.34 9.94 6.53
C MET A 198 -10.26 9.61 8.02
N VAL A 199 -9.27 8.77 8.42
CA VAL A 199 -9.16 8.30 9.81
C VAL A 199 -8.69 9.41 10.74
N GLN A 200 -7.87 10.33 10.25
CA GLN A 200 -7.47 11.54 10.96
C GLN A 200 -7.11 12.66 9.98
N ASP A 201 -7.21 13.90 10.44
CA ASP A 201 -7.07 15.13 9.66
C ASP A 201 -5.61 15.55 9.39
N HIS A 202 -4.65 14.96 10.10
CA HIS A 202 -3.22 15.28 9.96
C HIS A 202 -2.36 14.04 10.24
N TYR A 203 -1.13 14.07 9.75
CA TYR A 203 -0.15 13.03 10.04
C TYR A 203 0.23 13.04 11.53
N SER A 204 0.29 11.87 12.14
CA SER A 204 0.88 11.65 13.45
C SER A 204 1.50 10.26 13.54
N ALA A 205 2.42 10.07 14.49
CA ALA A 205 3.01 8.77 14.75
C ALA A 205 1.91 7.72 15.00
N GLY A 206 1.99 6.60 14.25
CA GLY A 206 1.02 5.51 14.35
C GLY A 206 -0.30 5.73 13.57
N CYS A 207 -0.42 6.77 12.73
CA CYS A 207 -1.62 7.01 11.91
C CYS A 207 -1.98 5.80 11.02
N MET A 208 -0.98 5.14 10.44
CA MET A 208 -1.17 3.93 9.65
C MET A 208 -1.73 2.77 10.49
N GLN A 209 -1.31 2.64 11.74
CA GLN A 209 -1.84 1.61 12.63
C GLN A 209 -3.26 1.92 13.08
N ARG A 210 -3.61 3.20 13.31
CA ARG A 210 -5.00 3.59 13.59
C ARG A 210 -5.91 3.27 12.43
N ARG A 211 -5.47 3.54 11.19
CA ARG A 211 -6.19 3.17 9.98
C ARG A 211 -6.37 1.65 9.89
N ASN A 212 -5.32 0.87 10.13
CA ASN A 212 -5.41 -0.59 10.08
C ASN A 212 -6.40 -1.13 11.16
N ARG A 213 -6.39 -0.56 12.36
CA ARG A 213 -7.39 -0.91 13.39
C ARG A 213 -8.80 -0.56 12.95
N TYR A 214 -9.00 0.63 12.38
CA TYR A 214 -10.29 1.02 11.82
C TYR A 214 -10.82 -0.04 10.84
N MET A 215 -9.99 -0.47 9.89
CA MET A 215 -10.36 -1.47 8.90
C MET A 215 -10.76 -2.80 9.55
N VAL A 216 -9.96 -3.28 10.50
CA VAL A 216 -10.23 -4.52 11.25
C VAL A 216 -11.50 -4.40 12.10
N ASP A 217 -11.72 -3.27 12.77
CA ASP A 217 -12.88 -3.06 13.64
C ASP A 217 -14.21 -3.01 12.85
N HIS A 218 -14.15 -2.75 11.53
CA HIS A 218 -15.31 -2.65 10.66
C HIS A 218 -15.47 -3.86 9.71
N ALA A 219 -14.62 -4.88 9.84
CA ALA A 219 -14.65 -6.07 8.99
C ALA A 219 -14.95 -7.35 9.79
N GLN A 220 -15.35 -8.40 9.08
CA GLN A 220 -15.49 -9.76 9.59
C GLN A 220 -14.40 -10.69 9.05
N ARG A 221 -13.78 -10.31 7.92
CA ARG A 221 -12.70 -11.08 7.28
C ARG A 221 -11.53 -10.15 6.95
N LEU A 222 -10.33 -10.68 7.13
CA LEU A 222 -9.08 -10.08 6.66
C LEU A 222 -8.48 -10.96 5.57
N ILE A 223 -8.27 -10.44 4.38
CA ILE A 223 -7.41 -11.05 3.35
C ILE A 223 -6.00 -10.47 3.55
N ALA A 224 -5.03 -11.33 3.85
CA ALA A 224 -3.69 -10.93 4.25
C ALA A 224 -2.61 -11.58 3.37
N VAL A 225 -1.75 -10.75 2.76
CA VAL A 225 -0.48 -11.19 2.15
C VAL A 225 0.59 -11.08 3.22
N PHE A 226 0.98 -12.22 3.81
CA PHE A 226 1.81 -12.24 5.00
C PHE A 226 2.61 -13.54 5.14
N ASP A 227 3.91 -13.43 5.34
CA ASP A 227 4.89 -14.53 5.46
C ASP A 227 5.45 -14.70 6.89
N GLY A 228 4.85 -14.03 7.87
CA GLY A 228 5.29 -14.11 9.27
C GLY A 228 6.31 -13.05 9.69
N GLN A 229 6.83 -12.22 8.77
CA GLN A 229 7.85 -11.24 9.11
C GLN A 229 7.33 -10.07 9.96
N GLU A 230 8.22 -9.51 10.77
CA GLU A 230 7.95 -8.35 11.62
C GLU A 230 7.52 -7.12 10.78
N GLY A 231 6.50 -6.41 11.27
CA GLY A 231 6.08 -5.17 10.63
C GLY A 231 4.63 -4.78 10.83
N GLY A 232 4.16 -3.88 9.98
CA GLY A 232 2.79 -3.36 10.03
C GLY A 232 1.75 -4.43 9.73
N THR A 233 2.02 -5.30 8.76
CA THR A 233 1.14 -6.41 8.37
C THR A 233 0.96 -7.39 9.52
N ARG A 234 2.05 -7.83 10.16
CA ARG A 234 1.98 -8.72 11.35
C ARG A 234 1.10 -8.13 12.44
N ARG A 235 1.32 -6.86 12.81
CA ARG A 235 0.51 -6.20 13.84
C ARG A 235 -0.97 -6.13 13.47
N THR A 236 -1.29 -5.99 12.19
CA THR A 236 -2.67 -5.99 11.70
C THR A 236 -3.28 -7.38 11.80
N VAL A 237 -2.56 -8.43 11.38
CA VAL A 237 -2.99 -9.82 11.49
C VAL A 237 -3.23 -10.21 12.96
N GLU A 238 -2.27 -9.92 13.84
CA GLU A 238 -2.42 -10.18 15.27
C GLU A 238 -3.60 -9.42 15.90
N TYR A 239 -3.86 -8.20 15.45
CA TYR A 239 -5.02 -7.44 15.90
C TYR A 239 -6.32 -8.06 15.39
N ALA A 240 -6.38 -8.47 14.12
CA ALA A 240 -7.53 -9.17 13.55
C ALA A 240 -7.84 -10.49 14.28
N MET A 241 -6.80 -11.28 14.62
CA MET A 241 -6.96 -12.49 15.44
C MET A 241 -7.60 -12.18 16.80
N ARG A 242 -7.10 -11.15 17.49
CA ARG A 242 -7.68 -10.74 18.79
C ARG A 242 -9.12 -10.23 18.67
N ARG A 243 -9.51 -9.71 17.51
CA ARG A 243 -10.87 -9.24 17.22
C ARG A 243 -11.79 -10.36 16.72
N GLY A 244 -11.25 -11.57 16.51
CA GLY A 244 -12.00 -12.74 16.05
C GLY A 244 -12.38 -12.69 14.57
N LEU A 245 -11.64 -11.95 13.73
CA LEU A 245 -11.86 -11.99 12.29
C LEU A 245 -11.43 -13.33 11.70
N GLU A 246 -12.13 -13.75 10.68
CA GLU A 246 -11.64 -14.77 9.77
C GLU A 246 -10.45 -14.25 8.97
N ILE A 247 -9.35 -15.02 8.90
CA ILE A 247 -8.15 -14.59 8.19
C ILE A 247 -7.89 -15.53 7.03
N VAL A 248 -7.88 -14.98 5.83
CA VAL A 248 -7.49 -15.64 4.59
C VAL A 248 -6.07 -15.22 4.26
N TYR A 249 -5.14 -16.15 4.36
CA TYR A 249 -3.76 -15.92 3.99
C TYR A 249 -3.59 -16.16 2.48
N VAL A 250 -2.88 -15.25 1.83
CA VAL A 250 -2.50 -15.34 0.42
C VAL A 250 -0.99 -15.36 0.33
N ASP A 251 -0.45 -16.46 -0.18
CA ASP A 251 0.99 -16.65 -0.32
C ASP A 251 1.58 -15.78 -1.43
N MET A 252 2.86 -15.44 -1.29
CA MET A 252 3.62 -14.69 -2.29
C MET A 252 4.38 -15.58 -3.28
N GLU A 253 4.47 -16.90 -2.98
CA GLU A 253 5.19 -17.89 -3.79
C GLU A 253 4.36 -18.42 -4.95
#